data_20d7ddaf314a3969d471add64b3a5a6c
#
_entry.id   20d7ddaf314a3969d471add64b3a5a6c
#
_cell.length_a   1.000
_cell.length_b   1.000
_cell.length_c   1.000
_cell.angle_alpha   90.00
_cell.angle_beta   90.00
_cell.angle_gamma   90.00
#
_symmetry.space_group_name_H-M   'P 1'
#
loop_
_entity.id
_entity.type
_entity.pdbx_description
1 polymer ?
#
loop_
_entity_poly.entity_id
_entity_poly.type
_entity_poly.pdbx_seq_one_letter_code
_entity_poly.pdbx_strand_id
1 'polypeptide(L)'
;MEVYRDFNIPKDDSQKPGHYILFWDGFDDEGIYDSSIFDKKTFRARLTGIKGKKKKTAEVSFRTEYAEVNWVDVRIDQNNKRIDTTLRVDLKDGGAEGLSCGSKTVRKSDYEEAAQRMGVQNPIEEDFTLTFCDWHKIPQKDIKKYKKEPIKERTRSFEDLERLALEGVSYHWGRNRNHAVAKNVEINSEKYEVFVNPINTQNKAMDDISLIYNTNNDWMRSGNPGTVTGIISAVGNLFSREAVCYNVGYIKHPKEWVYRDEKHEDVKFKFTTAHEIGHEILKAFGDVYYSYGHKGSVNTVTQEIKNNAPEYPSTGEIDIIPYYPSNPPVSDYNRAVALERDVLGLLWLTKINVK
;
A
#
# COMPACT_ATOMS: atom_id res chain seq x y z
N MET A 1 -26.60 -14.99 11.35
CA MET A 1 -26.69 -13.70 12.04
C MET A 1 -27.97 -13.05 11.56
N GLU A 2 -28.87 -12.64 12.44
CA GLU A 2 -30.06 -11.87 12.08
C GLU A 2 -29.77 -10.42 12.42
N VAL A 3 -29.99 -9.52 11.46
CA VAL A 3 -29.92 -8.08 11.67
C VAL A 3 -31.35 -7.61 11.79
N TYR A 4 -31.69 -7.00 12.89
CA TYR A 4 -33.02 -6.43 13.13
C TYR A 4 -32.94 -4.93 12.97
N ARG A 5 -33.96 -4.37 12.31
CA ARG A 5 -34.20 -2.95 12.27
C ARG A 5 -35.69 -2.69 12.42
N ASP A 6 -36.07 -2.00 13.46
CA ASP A 6 -37.43 -1.57 13.64
C ASP A 6 -37.70 -0.28 12.86
N PHE A 7 -38.74 -0.33 12.02
CA PHE A 7 -39.21 0.82 11.25
C PHE A 7 -40.45 1.37 11.90
N ASN A 8 -40.38 2.59 12.42
CA ASN A 8 -41.54 3.29 12.95
C ASN A 8 -42.35 3.92 11.79
N ILE A 9 -43.39 3.22 11.38
CA ILE A 9 -44.38 3.79 10.46
C ILE A 9 -45.33 4.63 11.29
N PRO A 10 -45.60 5.92 10.94
CA PRO A 10 -46.55 6.74 11.67
C PRO A 10 -47.91 6.03 11.79
N LYS A 11 -48.50 6.02 12.98
CA LYS A 11 -49.75 5.27 13.26
C LYS A 11 -50.89 5.63 12.32
N ASP A 12 -50.98 6.89 11.95
CA ASP A 12 -52.06 7.41 11.08
C ASP A 12 -51.94 6.94 9.62
N ASP A 13 -50.69 6.67 9.17
CA ASP A 13 -50.44 6.17 7.81
C ASP A 13 -50.52 4.65 7.73
N SER A 14 -50.11 3.91 8.78
CA SER A 14 -50.16 2.45 8.81
C SER A 14 -51.55 1.84 8.73
N GLN A 15 -52.61 2.65 8.89
CA GLN A 15 -54.00 2.21 8.86
C GLN A 15 -54.66 2.34 7.48
N LYS A 16 -54.02 3.01 6.52
CA LYS A 16 -54.56 3.21 5.17
C LYS A 16 -53.91 2.24 4.19
N PRO A 17 -54.67 1.61 3.30
CA PRO A 17 -54.09 0.87 2.17
C PRO A 17 -53.29 1.82 1.30
N GLY A 18 -52.06 1.43 0.93
CA GLY A 18 -51.18 2.29 0.12
C GLY A 18 -49.86 1.63 -0.17
N HIS A 19 -49.03 2.36 -0.90
CA HIS A 19 -47.62 1.98 -1.12
C HIS A 19 -46.75 2.72 -0.09
N TYR A 20 -45.94 1.99 0.64
CA TYR A 20 -45.03 2.49 1.65
C TYR A 20 -43.62 2.20 1.23
N ILE A 21 -42.72 3.21 1.30
CA ILE A 21 -41.29 3.02 1.03
C ILE A 21 -40.60 3.08 2.37
N LEU A 22 -39.87 1.99 2.67
CA LEU A 22 -39.00 1.88 3.83
C LEU A 22 -37.56 1.92 3.36
N PHE A 23 -36.77 2.82 3.94
CA PHE A 23 -35.35 2.91 3.65
C PHE A 23 -34.56 2.25 4.77
N TRP A 24 -33.64 1.37 4.41
CA TRP A 24 -32.66 0.82 5.33
C TRP A 24 -31.27 1.26 4.89
N ASP A 25 -30.54 1.86 5.80
CA ASP A 25 -29.19 2.39 5.62
C ASP A 25 -28.07 1.35 5.80
N GLY A 26 -28.43 0.08 6.05
CA GLY A 26 -27.50 -1.01 6.28
C GLY A 26 -27.05 -1.15 7.74
N PHE A 27 -27.39 -0.20 8.61
CA PHE A 27 -27.07 -0.29 10.04
C PHE A 27 -28.08 -1.19 10.78
N ASP A 28 -27.58 -1.83 11.82
CA ASP A 28 -28.43 -2.52 12.79
C ASP A 28 -28.99 -1.58 13.86
N ASP A 29 -29.73 -2.13 14.84
CA ASP A 29 -30.33 -1.34 15.93
C ASP A 29 -29.27 -0.81 16.94
N GLU A 30 -28.07 -1.37 16.91
CA GLU A 30 -26.94 -0.90 17.71
C GLU A 30 -26.14 0.21 16.99
N GLY A 31 -26.54 0.60 15.78
CA GLY A 31 -25.85 1.61 14.99
C GLY A 31 -24.54 1.11 14.37
N ILE A 32 -24.46 -0.19 14.12
CA ILE A 32 -23.31 -0.82 13.49
C ILE A 32 -23.63 -1.17 12.04
N TYR A 33 -22.75 -0.77 11.12
CA TYR A 33 -22.68 -1.27 9.75
C TYR A 33 -21.46 -2.13 9.58
N ASP A 34 -21.61 -3.32 9.00
CA ASP A 34 -20.49 -4.21 8.66
C ASP A 34 -20.66 -4.68 7.21
N SER A 35 -19.82 -4.17 6.32
CA SER A 35 -19.90 -4.48 4.89
C SER A 35 -19.69 -5.96 4.59
N SER A 36 -18.92 -6.67 5.42
CA SER A 36 -18.59 -8.09 5.20
C SER A 36 -19.80 -9.02 5.24
N ILE A 37 -20.86 -8.63 5.94
CA ILE A 37 -22.09 -9.39 5.99
C ILE A 37 -22.86 -9.35 4.66
N PHE A 38 -22.57 -8.39 3.78
CA PHE A 38 -23.28 -8.18 2.52
C PHE A 38 -22.57 -8.83 1.32
N ASP A 39 -21.35 -9.34 1.47
CA ASP A 39 -20.63 -9.94 0.35
C ASP A 39 -21.17 -11.32 -0.02
N LYS A 40 -21.80 -11.43 -1.21
CA LYS A 40 -22.36 -12.67 -1.78
C LYS A 40 -23.34 -13.38 -0.84
N LYS A 41 -24.17 -12.63 -0.13
CA LYS A 41 -25.17 -13.15 0.81
C LYS A 41 -26.59 -13.00 0.26
N THR A 42 -27.47 -13.91 0.72
CA THR A 42 -28.91 -13.79 0.49
C THR A 42 -29.55 -13.29 1.77
N PHE A 43 -30.26 -12.20 1.65
CA PHE A 43 -31.02 -11.59 2.73
C PHE A 43 -32.50 -11.91 2.56
N ARG A 44 -33.21 -11.83 3.66
CA ARG A 44 -34.65 -11.95 3.70
C ARG A 44 -35.23 -10.75 4.45
N ALA A 45 -35.96 -9.92 3.74
CA ALA A 45 -36.77 -8.89 4.37
C ALA A 45 -38.14 -9.49 4.76
N ARG A 46 -38.52 -9.28 6.00
CA ARG A 46 -39.80 -9.76 6.56
C ARG A 46 -40.61 -8.58 7.06
N LEU A 47 -41.79 -8.42 6.51
CA LEU A 47 -42.75 -7.43 6.99
C LEU A 47 -43.84 -8.14 7.75
N THR A 48 -44.14 -7.71 8.97
CA THR A 48 -45.20 -8.24 9.81
C THR A 48 -46.23 -7.16 10.14
N GLY A 49 -47.43 -7.35 9.66
CA GLY A 49 -48.62 -6.53 10.04
C GLY A 49 -49.34 -7.15 11.21
N ILE A 50 -49.69 -6.34 12.22
CA ILE A 50 -50.41 -6.77 13.42
C ILE A 50 -51.66 -5.92 13.58
N LYS A 51 -52.83 -6.57 13.67
CA LYS A 51 -54.11 -5.91 13.96
C LYS A 51 -54.85 -6.67 15.07
N GLY A 52 -54.80 -6.15 16.27
CA GLY A 52 -55.28 -6.85 17.46
C GLY A 52 -54.54 -8.16 17.68
N LYS A 53 -55.24 -9.30 17.72
CA LYS A 53 -54.64 -10.62 17.85
C LYS A 53 -54.22 -11.26 16.50
N LYS A 54 -54.56 -10.61 15.37
CA LYS A 54 -54.23 -11.14 14.05
C LYS A 54 -52.84 -10.66 13.60
N LYS A 55 -52.05 -11.59 13.10
CA LYS A 55 -50.73 -11.34 12.55
C LYS A 55 -50.65 -11.88 11.11
N LYS A 56 -50.13 -11.07 10.20
CA LYS A 56 -49.85 -11.48 8.82
C LYS A 56 -48.43 -11.10 8.46
N THR A 57 -47.69 -12.02 7.86
CA THR A 57 -46.29 -11.85 7.48
C THR A 57 -46.15 -12.00 5.97
N ALA A 58 -45.35 -11.14 5.36
CA ALA A 58 -44.86 -11.25 3.98
C ALA A 58 -43.32 -11.25 4.02
N GLU A 59 -42.71 -12.00 3.11
CA GLU A 59 -41.27 -12.08 3.00
C GLU A 59 -40.83 -11.90 1.55
N VAL A 60 -39.66 -11.32 1.35
CA VAL A 60 -38.96 -11.24 0.07
C VAL A 60 -37.48 -11.52 0.29
N SER A 61 -36.89 -12.29 -0.60
CA SER A 61 -35.43 -12.54 -0.58
C SER A 61 -34.74 -11.72 -1.66
N PHE A 62 -33.56 -11.22 -1.34
CA PHE A 62 -32.69 -10.52 -2.27
C PHE A 62 -31.22 -10.90 -2.00
N ARG A 63 -30.37 -10.71 -2.98
CA ARG A 63 -28.93 -11.01 -2.88
C ARG A 63 -28.14 -9.74 -2.94
N THR A 64 -27.04 -9.71 -2.20
CA THR A 64 -26.08 -8.60 -2.22
C THR A 64 -24.68 -9.12 -2.55
N GLU A 65 -23.89 -8.27 -3.18
CA GLU A 65 -22.45 -8.50 -3.43
C GLU A 65 -21.74 -7.15 -3.55
N TYR A 66 -20.44 -7.11 -3.31
CA TYR A 66 -19.64 -5.92 -3.57
C TYR A 66 -19.66 -5.56 -5.06
N ALA A 67 -19.77 -4.26 -5.33
CA ALA A 67 -19.83 -3.72 -6.69
C ALA A 67 -18.44 -3.58 -7.33
N GLU A 68 -17.43 -3.26 -6.54
CA GLU A 68 -16.11 -2.85 -7.03
C GLU A 68 -15.05 -3.93 -6.75
N VAL A 69 -14.63 -4.08 -5.51
CA VAL A 69 -13.53 -4.98 -5.12
C VAL A 69 -13.93 -5.86 -3.93
N ASN A 70 -13.14 -6.89 -3.66
CA ASN A 70 -13.39 -7.83 -2.56
C ASN A 70 -12.25 -7.90 -1.52
N TRP A 71 -11.24 -7.04 -1.66
CA TRP A 71 -10.07 -7.00 -0.78
C TRP A 71 -10.20 -5.98 0.37
N VAL A 72 -11.34 -5.30 0.50
CA VAL A 72 -11.62 -4.36 1.59
C VAL A 72 -12.97 -4.67 2.23
N ASP A 73 -13.01 -4.59 3.56
CA ASP A 73 -14.25 -4.57 4.35
C ASP A 73 -14.23 -3.35 5.25
N VAL A 74 -15.41 -2.81 5.53
CA VAL A 74 -15.62 -1.64 6.37
C VAL A 74 -16.64 -1.93 7.45
N ARG A 75 -16.30 -1.60 8.69
CA ARG A 75 -17.20 -1.60 9.83
C ARG A 75 -17.32 -0.19 10.39
N ILE A 76 -18.54 0.32 10.46
CA ILE A 76 -18.83 1.67 10.96
C ILE A 76 -19.62 1.53 12.27
N ASP A 77 -19.12 2.17 13.32
CA ASP A 77 -19.79 2.33 14.60
C ASP A 77 -20.20 3.80 14.74
N GLN A 78 -21.51 4.05 14.55
CA GLN A 78 -22.06 5.41 14.62
C GLN A 78 -21.99 6.00 16.03
N ASN A 79 -22.12 5.18 17.05
CA ASN A 79 -22.13 5.64 18.44
C ASN A 79 -20.75 6.10 18.90
N ASN A 80 -19.70 5.35 18.51
CA ASN A 80 -18.32 5.64 18.86
C ASN A 80 -17.62 6.53 17.83
N LYS A 81 -18.30 6.92 16.73
CA LYS A 81 -17.74 7.70 15.61
C LYS A 81 -16.44 7.08 15.10
N ARG A 82 -16.46 5.76 14.92
CA ARG A 82 -15.32 4.95 14.55
C ARG A 82 -15.60 4.13 13.29
N ILE A 83 -14.63 4.11 12.40
CA ILE A 83 -14.62 3.29 11.20
C ILE A 83 -13.38 2.41 11.23
N ASP A 84 -13.58 1.10 11.17
CA ASP A 84 -12.52 0.11 11.04
C ASP A 84 -12.56 -0.45 9.62
N THR A 85 -11.45 -0.34 8.91
CA THR A 85 -11.28 -0.85 7.54
C THR A 85 -10.31 -2.01 7.57
N THR A 86 -10.72 -3.20 7.15
CA THR A 86 -9.83 -4.33 6.92
C THR A 86 -9.38 -4.29 5.46
N LEU A 87 -8.08 -4.20 5.23
CA LEU A 87 -7.46 -4.14 3.91
C LEU A 87 -6.62 -5.40 3.68
N ARG A 88 -6.93 -6.19 2.64
CA ARG A 88 -6.21 -7.43 2.33
C ARG A 88 -5.18 -7.16 1.25
N VAL A 89 -3.90 -7.33 1.63
CA VAL A 89 -2.75 -7.22 0.72
C VAL A 89 -2.09 -8.58 0.55
N ASP A 90 -1.45 -8.84 -0.58
CA ASP A 90 -0.65 -10.04 -0.82
C ASP A 90 0.83 -9.66 -0.90
N LEU A 91 1.54 -9.70 0.24
CA LEU A 91 2.95 -9.37 0.35
C LEU A 91 3.79 -10.64 0.28
N LYS A 92 4.80 -10.64 -0.58
CA LYS A 92 5.70 -11.78 -0.79
C LYS A 92 7.15 -11.41 -0.51
N ASP A 93 7.95 -12.40 -0.10
CA ASP A 93 9.40 -12.22 0.00
C ASP A 93 10.01 -12.14 -1.39
N GLY A 94 10.43 -10.95 -1.78
CA GLY A 94 11.18 -10.69 -3.02
C GLY A 94 12.67 -10.98 -2.89
N GLY A 95 13.12 -11.49 -1.74
CA GLY A 95 14.51 -11.84 -1.50
C GLY A 95 15.40 -10.67 -1.11
N ALA A 96 16.70 -10.87 -1.26
CA ALA A 96 17.73 -9.89 -0.97
C ALA A 96 18.67 -9.71 -2.16
N GLU A 97 18.98 -8.45 -2.46
CA GLU A 97 19.88 -8.04 -3.53
C GLU A 97 21.18 -7.47 -2.96
N GLY A 98 22.32 -7.74 -3.65
CA GLY A 98 23.61 -7.18 -3.28
C GLY A 98 24.34 -7.91 -2.16
N LEU A 99 23.92 -9.14 -1.85
CA LEU A 99 24.55 -10.02 -0.84
C LEU A 99 25.21 -11.25 -1.45
N SER A 100 25.31 -11.31 -2.77
CA SER A 100 25.82 -12.48 -3.47
C SER A 100 27.35 -12.52 -3.45
N CYS A 101 27.89 -13.74 -3.34
CA CYS A 101 29.30 -14.03 -3.59
C CYS A 101 29.43 -15.05 -4.69
N GLY A 102 30.39 -14.83 -5.56
CA GLY A 102 30.82 -15.79 -6.55
C GLY A 102 32.29 -16.20 -6.30
N SER A 103 32.70 -17.33 -6.86
CA SER A 103 34.10 -17.75 -6.86
C SER A 103 34.50 -18.13 -8.28
N LYS A 104 35.77 -17.84 -8.62
CA LYS A 104 36.37 -18.22 -9.89
C LYS A 104 37.77 -18.80 -9.60
N THR A 105 38.03 -20.03 -10.04
CA THR A 105 39.35 -20.57 -10.04
C THR A 105 40.17 -19.90 -11.15
N VAL A 106 41.30 -19.31 -10.77
CA VAL A 106 42.25 -18.69 -11.67
C VAL A 106 43.42 -19.68 -11.80
N ARG A 107 43.64 -20.21 -13.00
CA ARG A 107 44.77 -21.10 -13.27
C ARG A 107 46.04 -20.28 -13.25
N LYS A 108 47.12 -20.90 -12.75
CA LYS A 108 48.44 -20.29 -12.75
C LYS A 108 48.82 -19.77 -14.14
N SER A 109 48.61 -20.59 -15.19
CA SER A 109 48.89 -20.21 -16.58
C SER A 109 48.18 -18.95 -17.02
N ASP A 110 46.89 -18.85 -16.71
CA ASP A 110 46.05 -17.70 -17.13
C ASP A 110 46.47 -16.42 -16.36
N TYR A 111 46.85 -16.58 -15.10
CA TYR A 111 47.38 -15.48 -14.30
C TYR A 111 48.72 -14.97 -14.82
N GLU A 112 49.68 -15.89 -15.12
CA GLU A 112 51.00 -15.53 -15.63
C GLU A 112 50.93 -14.84 -16.98
N GLU A 113 50.04 -15.29 -17.88
CA GLU A 113 49.79 -14.65 -19.15
C GLU A 113 49.21 -13.21 -18.97
N ALA A 114 48.23 -13.03 -18.08
CA ALA A 114 47.67 -11.73 -17.77
C ALA A 114 48.68 -10.81 -17.09
N ALA A 115 49.47 -11.30 -16.15
CA ALA A 115 50.52 -10.56 -15.45
C ALA A 115 51.59 -10.07 -16.40
N GLN A 116 52.02 -10.92 -17.35
CA GLN A 116 52.98 -10.55 -18.39
C GLN A 116 52.43 -9.42 -19.28
N ARG A 117 51.16 -9.50 -19.71
CA ARG A 117 50.53 -8.45 -20.50
C ARG A 117 50.42 -7.11 -19.76
N MET A 118 50.25 -7.14 -18.43
CA MET A 118 50.13 -5.95 -17.59
C MET A 118 51.46 -5.46 -17.00
N GLY A 119 52.57 -6.16 -17.27
CA GLY A 119 53.89 -5.82 -16.72
C GLY A 119 54.01 -6.02 -15.20
N VAL A 120 53.20 -6.90 -14.63
CA VAL A 120 53.18 -7.19 -13.18
C VAL A 120 54.08 -8.38 -12.90
N GLN A 121 55.05 -8.24 -11.99
CA GLN A 121 55.98 -9.28 -11.58
C GLN A 121 55.62 -9.85 -10.21
N ASN A 122 54.49 -10.53 -10.11
CA ASN A 122 54.11 -11.25 -8.90
C ASN A 122 53.77 -12.71 -9.26
N PRO A 123 54.77 -13.64 -9.24
CA PRO A 123 54.50 -15.03 -9.59
C PRO A 123 53.62 -15.68 -8.51
N ILE A 124 52.73 -16.56 -8.95
CA ILE A 124 51.94 -17.42 -8.05
C ILE A 124 52.45 -18.86 -8.17
N GLU A 125 52.39 -19.63 -7.07
CA GLU A 125 52.97 -20.98 -7.05
C GLU A 125 51.97 -22.02 -7.60
N GLU A 126 50.65 -21.79 -7.40
CA GLU A 126 49.60 -22.74 -7.77
C GLU A 126 48.31 -22.02 -8.21
N ASP A 127 47.35 -22.77 -8.72
CA ASP A 127 46.01 -22.30 -9.01
C ASP A 127 45.36 -21.79 -7.72
N PHE A 128 44.62 -20.69 -7.81
CA PHE A 128 43.94 -20.14 -6.63
C PHE A 128 42.48 -19.79 -6.93
N THR A 129 41.65 -19.77 -5.89
CA THR A 129 40.27 -19.40 -6.00
C THR A 129 40.08 -17.93 -5.57
N LEU A 130 39.65 -17.12 -6.52
CA LEU A 130 39.28 -15.76 -6.25
C LEU A 130 37.79 -15.70 -5.87
N THR A 131 37.47 -15.21 -4.66
CA THR A 131 36.12 -14.94 -4.23
C THR A 131 35.81 -13.48 -4.42
N PHE A 132 34.68 -13.18 -5.08
CA PHE A 132 34.18 -11.83 -5.28
C PHE A 132 32.75 -11.75 -4.78
N CYS A 133 32.45 -10.69 -4.01
CA CYS A 133 31.14 -10.46 -3.44
C CYS A 133 30.66 -9.05 -3.82
N ASP A 134 29.36 -8.85 -3.80
CA ASP A 134 28.74 -7.56 -4.18
C ASP A 134 29.32 -6.40 -3.37
N TRP A 135 29.60 -6.59 -2.09
CA TRP A 135 30.18 -5.56 -1.24
C TRP A 135 31.63 -5.20 -1.58
N HIS A 136 32.34 -6.00 -2.39
CA HIS A 136 33.69 -5.64 -2.88
C HIS A 136 33.65 -4.49 -3.89
N LYS A 137 32.47 -4.16 -4.44
CA LYS A 137 32.27 -3.03 -5.35
C LYS A 137 32.23 -1.69 -4.62
N ILE A 138 32.08 -1.70 -3.28
CA ILE A 138 31.92 -0.48 -2.47
C ILE A 138 33.27 0.23 -2.38
N PRO A 139 33.34 1.54 -2.76
CA PRO A 139 34.57 2.32 -2.65
C PRO A 139 35.02 2.49 -1.22
N GLN A 140 36.30 2.25 -0.96
CA GLN A 140 36.91 2.41 0.39
C GLN A 140 36.73 3.83 0.98
N LYS A 141 36.69 4.85 0.11
CA LYS A 141 36.41 6.24 0.53
C LYS A 141 35.06 6.39 1.19
N ASP A 142 34.04 5.63 0.71
CA ASP A 142 32.67 5.73 1.23
C ASP A 142 32.53 4.96 2.54
N ILE A 143 33.20 3.81 2.67
CA ILE A 143 33.32 3.08 3.94
C ILE A 143 33.90 4.01 5.03
N LYS A 144 34.99 4.72 4.70
CA LYS A 144 35.61 5.70 5.61
C LYS A 144 34.69 6.88 5.91
N LYS A 145 33.98 7.39 4.90
CA LYS A 145 33.03 8.52 5.03
C LYS A 145 31.92 8.21 6.03
N TYR A 146 31.30 7.05 5.92
CA TYR A 146 30.19 6.65 6.80
C TYR A 146 30.66 5.96 8.09
N LYS A 147 31.93 5.56 8.19
CA LYS A 147 32.47 4.75 9.30
C LYS A 147 31.64 3.49 9.54
N LYS A 148 31.22 2.83 8.45
CA LYS A 148 30.40 1.63 8.45
C LYS A 148 31.02 0.56 7.56
N GLU A 149 31.07 -0.65 8.08
CA GLU A 149 31.41 -1.81 7.26
C GLU A 149 30.29 -2.12 6.25
N PRO A 150 30.62 -2.68 5.09
CA PRO A 150 29.64 -3.16 4.16
C PRO A 150 28.68 -4.17 4.80
N ILE A 151 27.40 -4.08 4.42
CA ILE A 151 26.38 -5.01 4.86
C ILE A 151 26.61 -6.34 4.13
N LYS A 152 26.82 -7.44 4.88
CA LYS A 152 27.15 -8.76 4.33
C LYS A 152 26.04 -9.79 4.50
N GLU A 153 25.00 -9.44 5.26
CA GLU A 153 23.83 -10.27 5.52
C GLU A 153 22.58 -9.44 5.58
N ARG A 154 21.43 -10.05 5.39
CA ARG A 154 20.14 -9.39 5.48
C ARG A 154 19.87 -9.00 6.94
N THR A 155 19.67 -7.71 7.21
CA THR A 155 19.42 -7.15 8.55
C THR A 155 17.94 -6.98 8.88
N ARG A 156 17.06 -7.09 7.88
CA ARG A 156 15.60 -7.15 8.02
C ARG A 156 15.10 -8.42 7.36
N SER A 157 14.46 -9.30 8.11
CA SER A 157 13.79 -10.49 7.56
C SER A 157 12.59 -10.09 6.71
N PHE A 158 11.96 -11.07 6.04
CA PHE A 158 10.71 -10.82 5.35
C PHE A 158 9.62 -10.37 6.33
N GLU A 159 9.53 -11.02 7.47
CA GLU A 159 8.55 -10.69 8.52
C GLU A 159 8.76 -9.28 9.08
N ASP A 160 10.00 -8.81 9.15
CA ASP A 160 10.29 -7.42 9.50
C ASP A 160 9.79 -6.45 8.44
N LEU A 161 10.05 -6.74 7.15
CA LEU A 161 9.59 -5.91 6.04
C LEU A 161 8.06 -5.94 5.92
N GLU A 162 7.44 -7.11 6.08
CA GLU A 162 5.98 -7.27 6.11
C GLU A 162 5.37 -6.42 7.23
N ARG A 163 5.87 -6.54 8.45
CA ARG A 163 5.41 -5.73 9.59
C ARG A 163 5.55 -4.24 9.32
N LEU A 164 6.70 -3.79 8.81
CA LEU A 164 6.91 -2.38 8.45
C LEU A 164 5.94 -1.92 7.35
N ALA A 165 5.70 -2.76 6.36
CA ALA A 165 4.76 -2.47 5.27
C ALA A 165 3.33 -2.29 5.80
N LEU A 166 2.85 -3.23 6.62
CA LEU A 166 1.52 -3.16 7.22
C LEU A 166 1.37 -1.95 8.17
N GLU A 167 2.37 -1.69 9.02
CA GLU A 167 2.41 -0.49 9.87
C GLU A 167 2.35 0.80 9.04
N GLY A 168 3.07 0.84 7.92
CA GLY A 168 3.07 1.98 6.99
C GLY A 168 1.69 2.25 6.40
N VAL A 169 1.04 1.21 5.86
CA VAL A 169 -0.33 1.32 5.33
C VAL A 169 -1.31 1.75 6.41
N SER A 170 -1.25 1.11 7.59
CA SER A 170 -2.12 1.47 8.72
C SER A 170 -1.97 2.93 9.13
N TYR A 171 -0.72 3.44 9.20
CA TYR A 171 -0.45 4.80 9.61
C TYR A 171 -0.86 5.83 8.54
N HIS A 172 -0.41 5.66 7.32
CA HIS A 172 -0.56 6.67 6.27
C HIS A 172 -1.95 6.67 5.61
N TRP A 173 -2.73 5.60 5.73
CA TRP A 173 -4.13 5.53 5.29
C TRP A 173 -5.13 5.71 6.43
N GLY A 174 -4.68 5.60 7.67
CA GLY A 174 -5.47 5.88 8.86
C GLY A 174 -5.66 7.38 9.11
N ARG A 175 -6.86 7.77 9.55
CA ARG A 175 -7.18 9.15 9.98
C ARG A 175 -7.81 9.09 11.35
N ASN A 176 -6.97 9.02 12.37
CA ASN A 176 -7.41 8.79 13.75
C ASN A 176 -6.46 9.43 14.77
N ARG A 177 -6.76 9.28 16.03
CA ARG A 177 -5.99 9.88 17.14
C ARG A 177 -4.49 9.53 17.14
N ASN A 178 -4.09 8.42 16.51
CA ASN A 178 -2.69 7.98 16.49
C ASN A 178 -1.86 8.68 15.40
N HIS A 179 -2.50 9.29 14.38
CA HIS A 179 -1.78 10.03 13.35
C HIS A 179 -1.36 11.42 13.85
N ALA A 180 -0.20 11.93 13.41
CA ALA A 180 0.33 13.21 13.89
C ALA A 180 -0.61 14.38 13.56
N VAL A 181 -1.17 14.44 12.34
CA VAL A 181 -1.96 15.56 11.84
C VAL A 181 -3.40 15.18 11.41
N ALA A 182 -3.61 14.01 10.83
CA ALA A 182 -4.89 13.58 10.27
C ALA A 182 -5.73 12.79 11.30
N LYS A 183 -6.74 13.41 11.89
CA LYS A 183 -7.46 12.86 13.04
C LYS A 183 -8.78 12.19 12.70
N ASN A 184 -9.42 12.57 11.60
CA ASN A 184 -10.77 12.09 11.25
C ASN A 184 -11.08 12.33 9.77
N VAL A 185 -12.24 11.83 9.36
CA VAL A 185 -12.96 12.18 8.14
C VAL A 185 -14.31 12.76 8.53
N GLU A 186 -14.90 13.58 7.67
CA GLU A 186 -16.24 14.15 7.89
C GLU A 186 -17.28 13.44 7.01
N ILE A 187 -18.30 12.86 7.64
CA ILE A 187 -19.43 12.20 7.00
C ILE A 187 -20.72 12.80 7.56
N ASN A 188 -21.55 13.43 6.72
CA ASN A 188 -22.80 14.09 7.12
C ASN A 188 -22.62 15.08 8.29
N SER A 189 -21.55 15.89 8.23
CA SER A 189 -21.17 16.86 9.28
C SER A 189 -20.79 16.25 10.63
N GLU A 190 -20.54 14.95 10.68
CA GLU A 190 -20.03 14.24 11.84
C GLU A 190 -18.60 13.75 11.57
N LYS A 191 -17.75 13.79 12.59
CA LYS A 191 -16.33 13.40 12.48
C LYS A 191 -16.14 11.96 12.94
N TYR A 192 -15.59 11.14 12.06
CA TYR A 192 -15.27 9.73 12.34
C TYR A 192 -13.76 9.51 12.32
N GLU A 193 -13.25 8.78 13.30
CA GLU A 193 -11.90 8.24 13.24
C GLU A 193 -11.88 7.02 12.31
N VAL A 194 -10.91 6.96 11.41
CA VAL A 194 -10.71 5.82 10.50
C VAL A 194 -9.45 5.08 10.87
N PHE A 195 -9.59 3.81 11.21
CA PHE A 195 -8.50 2.87 11.46
C PHE A 195 -8.39 1.93 10.26
N VAL A 196 -7.25 1.93 9.59
CA VAL A 196 -6.97 0.99 8.52
C VAL A 196 -6.12 -0.14 9.09
N ASN A 197 -6.64 -1.36 8.98
CA ASN A 197 -6.08 -2.59 9.52
C ASN A 197 -5.66 -3.48 8.33
N PRO A 198 -4.47 -3.30 7.75
CA PRO A 198 -4.00 -4.15 6.67
C PRO A 198 -3.62 -5.53 7.22
N ILE A 199 -3.95 -6.56 6.45
CA ILE A 199 -3.56 -7.94 6.73
C ILE A 199 -2.93 -8.56 5.49
N ASN A 200 -1.83 -9.28 5.68
CA ASN A 200 -1.21 -10.04 4.60
C ASN A 200 -1.93 -11.38 4.41
N THR A 201 -2.45 -11.63 3.21
CA THR A 201 -3.20 -12.84 2.87
C THR A 201 -3.32 -12.98 1.35
N GLN A 202 -3.45 -14.21 0.86
CA GLN A 202 -3.77 -14.49 -0.54
C GLN A 202 -5.28 -14.59 -0.80
N ASN A 203 -6.09 -14.62 0.26
CA ASN A 203 -7.54 -14.79 0.11
C ASN A 203 -8.25 -13.46 -0.06
N LYS A 204 -8.86 -13.22 -1.21
CA LYS A 204 -9.51 -11.95 -1.55
C LYS A 204 -8.60 -10.75 -1.31
N ALA A 205 -7.35 -10.86 -1.73
CA ALA A 205 -6.36 -9.80 -1.59
C ALA A 205 -6.23 -8.98 -2.87
N MET A 206 -5.54 -7.87 -2.77
CA MET A 206 -4.99 -7.12 -3.92
C MET A 206 -4.01 -7.98 -4.71
N ASP A 207 -3.61 -7.51 -5.89
CA ASP A 207 -2.52 -8.11 -6.64
C ASP A 207 -1.25 -8.16 -5.78
N ASP A 208 -0.44 -9.20 -5.98
CA ASP A 208 0.73 -9.41 -5.15
C ASP A 208 1.82 -8.37 -5.37
N ILE A 209 2.56 -8.08 -4.30
CA ILE A 209 3.71 -7.17 -4.32
C ILE A 209 4.88 -7.77 -3.54
N SER A 210 6.05 -7.80 -4.18
CA SER A 210 7.26 -8.33 -3.57
C SER A 210 7.94 -7.28 -2.69
N LEU A 211 8.36 -7.67 -1.49
CA LEU A 211 9.20 -6.86 -0.60
C LEU A 211 10.65 -7.26 -0.80
N ILE A 212 11.49 -6.37 -1.31
CA ILE A 212 12.90 -6.65 -1.64
C ILE A 212 13.82 -5.92 -0.67
N TYR A 213 14.70 -6.68 -0.02
CA TYR A 213 15.83 -6.11 0.72
C TYR A 213 16.98 -5.80 -0.25
N ASN A 214 17.34 -4.52 -0.41
CA ASN A 214 18.39 -4.08 -1.33
C ASN A 214 19.54 -3.42 -0.59
N THR A 215 20.75 -4.01 -0.74
CA THR A 215 21.99 -3.46 -0.18
C THR A 215 23.17 -3.75 -1.12
N ASN A 216 24.21 -2.91 -1.10
CA ASN A 216 25.43 -3.06 -1.91
C ASN A 216 25.18 -3.18 -3.44
N ASN A 217 23.97 -3.05 -3.89
CA ASN A 217 23.56 -3.05 -5.29
C ASN A 217 23.12 -1.66 -5.70
N ASP A 218 22.89 -1.44 -7.00
CA ASP A 218 22.32 -0.17 -7.48
C ASP A 218 21.00 0.13 -6.76
N TRP A 219 20.73 1.41 -6.58
CA TRP A 219 19.44 1.84 -6.04
C TRP A 219 18.28 1.26 -6.85
N MET A 220 17.33 0.66 -6.16
CA MET A 220 16.16 0.06 -6.78
C MET A 220 14.93 0.93 -6.54
N ARG A 221 14.23 1.26 -7.62
CA ARG A 221 12.93 1.94 -7.56
C ARG A 221 11.86 0.96 -7.11
N SER A 222 11.00 1.42 -6.20
CA SER A 222 9.74 0.74 -5.89
C SER A 222 8.69 1.02 -6.96
N GLY A 223 7.69 0.17 -7.07
CA GLY A 223 6.57 0.28 -7.99
C GLY A 223 5.37 -0.48 -7.45
N ASN A 224 4.18 -0.02 -7.82
CA ASN A 224 2.90 -0.53 -7.36
C ASN A 224 2.55 -1.91 -7.96
N PRO A 225 1.70 -2.71 -7.28
CA PRO A 225 1.13 -3.92 -7.84
C PRO A 225 0.23 -3.61 -9.06
N GLY A 226 0.06 -4.60 -9.94
CA GLY A 226 -0.83 -4.47 -11.09
C GLY A 226 -0.37 -3.48 -12.15
N THR A 227 0.93 -3.30 -12.31
CA THR A 227 1.51 -2.45 -13.36
C THR A 227 1.03 -2.90 -14.74
N VAL A 228 0.63 -1.96 -15.59
CA VAL A 228 0.16 -2.24 -16.95
C VAL A 228 1.25 -2.96 -17.74
N THR A 229 1.16 -4.29 -17.83
CA THR A 229 1.99 -5.12 -18.69
C THR A 229 1.50 -4.95 -20.12
N GLY A 230 2.34 -4.52 -21.04
CA GLY A 230 1.98 -4.35 -22.45
C GLY A 230 3.06 -3.62 -23.23
N ILE A 231 2.78 -3.31 -24.50
CA ILE A 231 3.68 -2.62 -25.43
C ILE A 231 4.24 -1.30 -24.85
N ILE A 232 3.55 -0.71 -23.89
CA ILE A 232 3.94 0.54 -23.21
C ILE A 232 5.07 0.30 -22.20
N SER A 233 5.24 -0.91 -21.66
CA SER A 233 6.31 -1.25 -20.71
C SER A 233 7.72 -1.23 -21.33
N ALA A 234 7.82 -1.20 -22.64
CA ALA A 234 9.08 -1.25 -23.38
C ALA A 234 9.78 0.12 -23.54
N VAL A 235 9.20 1.22 -23.05
CA VAL A 235 9.73 2.58 -23.24
C VAL A 235 10.14 3.20 -21.91
N GLY A 236 11.42 3.09 -21.56
CA GLY A 236 12.07 3.87 -20.51
C GLY A 236 11.60 3.58 -19.07
N ASN A 237 11.22 4.60 -18.32
CA ASN A 237 10.83 4.54 -16.89
C ASN A 237 9.59 3.68 -16.57
N LEU A 238 9.04 2.98 -17.54
CA LEU A 238 7.86 2.13 -17.42
C LEU A 238 8.13 0.74 -16.84
N PHE A 239 9.38 0.39 -16.57
CA PHE A 239 9.71 -0.78 -15.77
C PHE A 239 9.46 -0.47 -14.28
N SER A 240 8.19 -0.31 -13.92
CA SER A 240 7.80 -0.43 -12.53
C SER A 240 7.99 -1.90 -12.15
N ARG A 241 8.86 -2.17 -11.18
CA ARG A 241 8.86 -3.48 -10.52
C ARG A 241 7.59 -3.53 -9.68
N GLU A 242 6.86 -4.60 -9.76
CA GLU A 242 5.78 -4.89 -8.81
C GLU A 242 6.40 -5.27 -7.46
N ALA A 243 7.12 -4.31 -6.86
CA ALA A 243 7.91 -4.52 -5.67
C ALA A 243 8.11 -3.23 -4.88
N VAL A 244 8.19 -3.36 -3.57
CA VAL A 244 8.66 -2.30 -2.68
C VAL A 244 10.06 -2.64 -2.17
N CYS A 245 11.01 -1.73 -2.43
CA CYS A 245 12.41 -1.95 -2.15
C CYS A 245 12.85 -1.23 -0.86
N TYR A 246 13.38 -1.99 0.08
CA TYR A 246 14.06 -1.49 1.26
C TYR A 246 15.53 -1.23 0.90
N ASN A 247 15.89 0.05 0.68
CA ASN A 247 17.19 0.44 0.13
C ASN A 247 18.14 0.92 1.22
N VAL A 248 18.95 0.01 1.76
CA VAL A 248 19.94 0.31 2.79
C VAL A 248 21.36 0.04 2.28
N GLY A 249 22.26 1.03 2.31
CA GLY A 249 23.62 0.86 1.82
C GLY A 249 23.72 0.55 0.33
N TYR A 250 23.01 1.26 -0.50
CA TYR A 250 22.94 1.05 -1.96
C TYR A 250 24.00 1.87 -2.72
N ILE A 251 24.28 1.47 -3.96
CA ILE A 251 25.19 2.18 -4.87
C ILE A 251 24.38 3.15 -5.73
N LYS A 252 24.75 4.44 -5.66
CA LYS A 252 24.19 5.52 -6.50
C LYS A 252 25.17 5.85 -7.63
N HIS A 253 24.65 6.21 -8.81
CA HIS A 253 25.51 6.74 -9.89
C HIS A 253 26.16 8.08 -9.49
N PRO A 254 27.45 8.30 -9.85
CA PRO A 254 28.40 7.44 -10.54
C PRO A 254 29.27 6.57 -9.58
N LYS A 255 28.72 5.53 -8.97
CA LYS A 255 29.39 4.61 -8.04
C LYS A 255 29.77 5.26 -6.70
N GLU A 256 28.84 5.92 -6.06
CA GLU A 256 28.89 6.34 -4.67
C GLU A 256 28.06 5.37 -3.84
N TRP A 257 28.64 4.78 -2.79
CA TRP A 257 27.88 4.01 -1.82
C TRP A 257 27.16 4.97 -0.87
N VAL A 258 25.85 4.92 -0.83
CA VAL A 258 25.00 5.73 0.05
C VAL A 258 24.47 4.86 1.16
N TYR A 259 25.05 5.04 2.34
CA TYR A 259 24.53 4.38 3.55
C TYR A 259 23.48 5.26 4.21
N ARG A 260 22.36 4.64 4.55
CA ARG A 260 21.33 5.19 5.43
C ARG A 260 21.17 4.26 6.61
N ASP A 261 21.03 4.81 7.83
CA ASP A 261 20.72 3.96 8.96
C ASP A 261 19.33 3.33 8.82
N GLU A 262 19.18 2.14 9.38
CA GLU A 262 17.96 1.35 9.25
C GLU A 262 16.73 2.09 9.80
N LYS A 263 16.88 2.85 10.89
CA LYS A 263 15.77 3.61 11.47
C LYS A 263 15.18 4.62 10.48
N HIS A 264 16.05 5.27 9.70
CA HIS A 264 15.60 6.18 8.65
C HIS A 264 14.95 5.42 7.48
N GLU A 265 15.57 4.31 7.05
CA GLU A 265 15.02 3.51 5.95
C GLU A 265 13.73 2.80 6.35
N ASP A 266 13.57 2.35 7.61
CA ASP A 266 12.31 1.81 8.14
C ASP A 266 11.15 2.80 7.96
N VAL A 267 11.37 4.06 8.34
CA VAL A 267 10.34 5.11 8.21
C VAL A 267 10.02 5.40 6.74
N LYS A 268 11.05 5.49 5.90
CA LYS A 268 10.88 5.69 4.47
C LYS A 268 10.19 4.52 3.80
N PHE A 269 10.52 3.29 4.19
CA PHE A 269 9.91 2.08 3.65
C PHE A 269 8.42 1.99 3.99
N LYS A 270 8.03 2.34 5.22
CA LYS A 270 6.62 2.47 5.62
C LYS A 270 5.85 3.43 4.72
N PHE A 271 6.41 4.61 4.48
CA PHE A 271 5.84 5.59 3.57
C PHE A 271 5.74 5.06 2.13
N THR A 272 6.83 4.49 1.61
CA THR A 272 6.88 3.98 0.23
C THR A 272 5.86 2.86 0.03
N THR A 273 5.73 1.93 0.99
CA THR A 273 4.74 0.85 0.89
C THR A 273 3.32 1.40 0.88
N ALA A 274 3.00 2.37 1.74
CA ALA A 274 1.69 3.00 1.76
C ALA A 274 1.38 3.78 0.46
N HIS A 275 2.40 4.35 -0.19
CA HIS A 275 2.31 5.02 -1.48
C HIS A 275 2.03 4.01 -2.60
N GLU A 276 2.82 2.93 -2.71
CA GLU A 276 2.68 1.96 -3.79
C GLU A 276 1.37 1.16 -3.70
N ILE A 277 1.00 0.68 -2.50
CA ILE A 277 -0.31 0.06 -2.26
C ILE A 277 -1.45 1.06 -2.49
N GLY A 278 -1.21 2.33 -2.20
CA GLY A 278 -2.13 3.43 -2.45
C GLY A 278 -2.54 3.56 -3.91
N HIS A 279 -1.66 3.26 -4.84
CA HIS A 279 -1.97 3.27 -6.26
C HIS A 279 -3.09 2.29 -6.62
N GLU A 280 -3.11 1.10 -6.02
CA GLU A 280 -4.17 0.13 -6.28
C GLU A 280 -5.52 0.59 -5.69
N ILE A 281 -5.49 1.18 -4.48
CA ILE A 281 -6.68 1.78 -3.87
C ILE A 281 -7.24 2.88 -4.76
N LEU A 282 -6.39 3.82 -5.18
CA LEU A 282 -6.81 4.95 -6.02
C LEU A 282 -7.33 4.52 -7.38
N LYS A 283 -6.70 3.52 -7.99
CA LYS A 283 -7.12 2.95 -9.27
C LYS A 283 -8.53 2.36 -9.18
N ALA A 284 -8.84 1.70 -8.07
CA ALA A 284 -10.13 1.04 -7.88
C ALA A 284 -11.30 2.02 -7.81
N PHE A 285 -11.15 3.21 -7.23
CA PHE A 285 -12.25 4.18 -7.13
C PHE A 285 -12.12 5.41 -8.04
N GLY A 286 -10.91 5.75 -8.47
CA GLY A 286 -10.62 7.00 -9.18
C GLY A 286 -10.01 6.84 -10.56
N ASP A 287 -9.86 5.61 -11.05
CA ASP A 287 -9.28 5.17 -12.31
C ASP A 287 -7.73 5.21 -12.38
N VAL A 288 -7.22 4.68 -13.49
CA VAL A 288 -5.78 4.58 -13.78
C VAL A 288 -5.13 5.96 -13.84
N TYR A 289 -5.81 6.96 -14.40
CA TYR A 289 -5.23 8.29 -14.54
C TYR A 289 -5.07 9.00 -13.20
N TYR A 290 -6.08 8.89 -12.34
CA TYR A 290 -6.05 9.46 -11.00
C TYR A 290 -4.95 8.83 -10.14
N SER A 291 -4.78 7.52 -10.25
CA SER A 291 -3.77 6.74 -9.52
C SER A 291 -2.36 6.99 -10.08
N TYR A 292 -2.05 6.45 -11.25
CA TYR A 292 -0.70 6.47 -11.83
C TYR A 292 -0.27 7.86 -12.34
N GLY A 293 -1.22 8.74 -12.61
CA GLY A 293 -0.97 10.15 -12.85
C GLY A 293 -0.68 10.97 -11.59
N HIS A 294 -0.56 10.33 -10.42
CA HIS A 294 -0.23 10.98 -9.14
C HIS A 294 -1.09 12.22 -8.88
N LYS A 295 -2.40 12.13 -9.18
CA LYS A 295 -3.40 13.20 -8.98
C LYS A 295 -3.08 14.56 -9.61
N GLY A 296 -1.97 14.72 -10.28
CA GLY A 296 -1.57 16.05 -10.77
C GLY A 296 -0.46 16.06 -11.80
N SER A 297 0.04 14.91 -12.25
CA SER A 297 0.97 14.86 -13.35
C SER A 297 0.25 15.08 -14.71
N VAL A 298 1.01 15.44 -15.73
CA VAL A 298 0.48 15.68 -17.09
C VAL A 298 -0.02 14.40 -17.76
N ASN A 299 0.57 13.27 -17.42
CA ASN A 299 0.18 11.95 -17.92
C ASN A 299 0.75 10.83 -17.01
N THR A 300 0.38 9.57 -17.32
CA THR A 300 0.82 8.40 -16.56
C THR A 300 2.21 7.88 -16.97
N VAL A 301 2.78 8.37 -18.06
CA VAL A 301 4.05 7.88 -18.61
C VAL A 301 5.22 8.72 -18.11
N THR A 302 5.27 10.01 -18.47
CA THR A 302 6.35 10.90 -18.05
C THR A 302 6.17 11.38 -16.61
N GLN A 303 4.94 11.41 -16.14
CA GLN A 303 4.56 11.83 -14.78
C GLN A 303 5.11 13.23 -14.43
N GLU A 304 5.24 14.10 -15.44
CA GLU A 304 5.66 15.47 -15.24
C GLU A 304 4.63 16.25 -14.41
N ILE A 305 5.13 17.06 -13.48
CA ILE A 305 4.29 17.84 -12.58
C ILE A 305 3.61 18.96 -13.38
N LYS A 306 2.29 19.12 -13.22
CA LYS A 306 1.56 20.23 -13.83
C LYS A 306 2.00 21.57 -13.24
N ASN A 307 1.97 22.62 -14.08
CA ASN A 307 2.34 23.98 -13.63
C ASN A 307 1.48 24.51 -12.47
N ASN A 308 0.26 24.00 -12.32
CA ASN A 308 -0.67 24.35 -11.23
C ASN A 308 -0.78 23.28 -10.15
N ALA A 309 0.20 22.39 -10.06
CA ALA A 309 0.23 21.41 -8.98
C ALA A 309 0.39 22.12 -7.62
N PRO A 310 -0.21 21.57 -6.54
CA PRO A 310 -0.09 22.18 -5.23
C PRO A 310 1.37 22.20 -4.75
N GLU A 311 1.76 23.27 -4.07
CA GLU A 311 3.06 23.37 -3.43
C GLU A 311 3.20 22.39 -2.26
N TYR A 312 4.45 22.03 -1.94
CA TYR A 312 4.73 21.16 -0.80
C TYR A 312 4.27 21.84 0.50
N PRO A 313 3.38 21.21 1.30
CA PRO A 313 2.81 21.86 2.48
C PRO A 313 3.87 22.13 3.57
N SER A 314 4.02 23.39 3.98
CA SER A 314 4.90 23.78 5.10
C SER A 314 4.38 23.30 6.45
N THR A 315 3.06 23.16 6.60
CA THR A 315 2.36 22.69 7.81
C THR A 315 1.19 21.78 7.46
N GLY A 316 0.65 21.06 8.43
CA GLY A 316 -0.52 20.18 8.23
C GLY A 316 -0.20 18.90 7.47
N GLU A 317 -1.17 18.41 6.74
CA GLU A 317 -1.10 17.13 6.00
C GLU A 317 -0.22 17.26 4.76
N ILE A 318 0.54 16.20 4.47
CA ILE A 318 1.25 16.00 3.22
C ILE A 318 0.58 14.83 2.51
N ASP A 319 0.00 15.08 1.34
CA ASP A 319 -0.61 13.99 0.55
C ASP A 319 0.47 12.99 0.12
N ILE A 320 0.24 11.71 0.35
CA ILE A 320 1.22 10.66 0.10
C ILE A 320 1.40 10.33 -1.39
N ILE A 321 0.48 10.75 -2.27
CA ILE A 321 0.46 10.32 -3.66
C ILE A 321 1.11 11.32 -4.63
N PRO A 322 0.81 12.64 -4.61
CA PRO A 322 1.29 13.55 -5.63
C PRO A 322 2.80 13.78 -5.60
N TYR A 323 3.33 14.08 -6.78
CA TYR A 323 4.63 14.73 -6.88
C TYR A 323 4.44 16.24 -6.72
N TYR A 324 5.29 16.83 -5.91
CA TYR A 324 5.24 18.27 -5.64
C TYR A 324 6.20 19.05 -6.55
N PRO A 325 5.89 20.30 -6.92
CA PRO A 325 6.83 21.18 -7.59
C PRO A 325 8.16 21.23 -6.81
N SER A 326 9.27 21.42 -7.53
CA SER A 326 10.63 21.34 -6.97
C SER A 326 11.05 19.96 -6.42
N ASN A 327 10.19 18.98 -6.51
CA ASN A 327 10.46 17.58 -6.10
C ASN A 327 11.23 17.48 -4.77
N PRO A 328 10.77 18.18 -3.68
CA PRO A 328 11.44 18.03 -2.42
C PRO A 328 11.24 16.59 -1.96
N PRO A 329 12.29 15.91 -1.49
CA PRO A 329 12.11 14.63 -0.85
C PRO A 329 11.15 14.81 0.32
N VAL A 330 10.18 13.92 0.47
CA VAL A 330 9.35 13.90 1.67
C VAL A 330 10.29 13.72 2.87
N SER A 331 10.41 14.72 3.70
CA SER A 331 11.31 14.72 4.84
C SER A 331 10.57 14.53 6.17
N ASP A 332 9.28 14.82 6.18
CA ASP A 332 8.42 14.70 7.35
C ASP A 332 7.34 13.63 7.12
N TYR A 333 7.76 12.37 7.16
CA TYR A 333 6.88 11.22 6.94
C TYR A 333 5.74 11.15 7.95
N ASN A 334 5.89 11.72 9.15
CA ASN A 334 4.84 11.71 10.17
C ASN A 334 3.61 12.55 9.77
N ARG A 335 3.77 13.49 8.84
CA ARG A 335 2.69 14.31 8.30
C ARG A 335 2.10 13.74 7.02
N ALA A 336 2.76 12.74 6.41
CA ALA A 336 2.30 12.13 5.17
C ALA A 336 1.07 11.24 5.43
N VAL A 337 -0.01 11.47 4.67
CA VAL A 337 -1.29 10.77 4.84
C VAL A 337 -2.10 10.79 3.54
N ALA A 338 -2.90 9.76 3.31
CA ALA A 338 -3.93 9.80 2.27
C ALA A 338 -4.95 10.90 2.61
N LEU A 339 -5.25 11.76 1.64
CA LEU A 339 -6.22 12.84 1.86
C LEU A 339 -7.58 12.28 2.27
N GLU A 340 -8.37 13.09 2.95
CA GLU A 340 -9.69 12.71 3.41
C GLU A 340 -10.55 12.11 2.30
N ARG A 341 -10.59 12.72 1.12
CA ARG A 341 -11.34 12.22 -0.04
C ARG A 341 -10.87 10.85 -0.52
N ASP A 342 -9.58 10.52 -0.37
CA ASP A 342 -9.03 9.24 -0.80
C ASP A 342 -9.39 8.13 0.19
N VAL A 343 -9.39 8.47 1.48
CA VAL A 343 -9.89 7.57 2.52
C VAL A 343 -11.40 7.35 2.37
N LEU A 344 -12.18 8.38 2.07
CA LEU A 344 -13.60 8.22 1.74
C LEU A 344 -13.80 7.36 0.48
N GLY A 345 -12.93 7.51 -0.53
CA GLY A 345 -12.89 6.65 -1.71
C GLY A 345 -12.64 5.19 -1.35
N LEU A 346 -11.67 4.91 -0.46
CA LEU A 346 -11.42 3.57 0.06
C LEU A 346 -12.66 2.96 0.73
N LEU A 347 -13.35 3.73 1.57
CA LEU A 347 -14.60 3.28 2.21
C LEU A 347 -15.68 2.98 1.18
N TRP A 348 -15.79 3.80 0.13
CA TRP A 348 -16.76 3.64 -0.94
C TRP A 348 -16.57 2.39 -1.79
N LEU A 349 -15.38 1.78 -1.79
CA LEU A 349 -15.12 0.51 -2.49
C LEU A 349 -15.95 -0.66 -1.97
N THR A 350 -16.54 -0.55 -0.77
CA THR A 350 -17.46 -1.54 -0.22
C THR A 350 -18.92 -1.32 -0.64
N LYS A 351 -19.17 -0.47 -1.65
CA LYS A 351 -20.48 -0.26 -2.26
C LYS A 351 -21.11 -1.58 -2.70
N ILE A 352 -22.40 -1.74 -2.45
CA ILE A 352 -23.12 -2.99 -2.63
C ILE A 352 -24.07 -2.90 -3.83
N ASN A 353 -24.08 -3.96 -4.65
CA ASN A 353 -25.13 -4.22 -5.62
C ASN A 353 -26.20 -5.12 -4.97
N VAL A 354 -27.47 -4.75 -5.17
CA VAL A 354 -28.65 -5.52 -4.74
C VAL A 354 -29.28 -6.16 -5.97
N LYS A 355 -29.48 -7.49 -5.93
CA LYS A 355 -30.05 -8.32 -7.02
C LYS A 355 -31.29 -9.06 -6.57
#